data_36bbc6c2b1c82056782959e7998f81c4
#
_entry.id   36bbc6c2b1c82056782959e7998f81c4
#
_cell.length_a   1.000
_cell.length_b   1.000
_cell.length_c   1.000
_cell.angle_alpha   90.00
_cell.angle_beta   90.00
_cell.angle_gamma   90.00
#
_symmetry.space_group_name_H-M   'P 1'
#
loop_
_entity.id
_entity.type
_entity.pdbx_description
1 polymer ?
#
loop_
_entity_poly.entity_id
_entity_poly.type
_entity_poly.pdbx_seq_one_letter_code
_entity_poly.pdbx_strand_id
1 'polypeptide(L)'
;AKDGSNLVLSLDVNVQEVVERYLNEAIAANNVENRGAAIVMNVKTGAILAMASKPDFDPNDPLNYTANEAYLNELVHAEPELYGVYLKNEDGSYVTDANGNKVLDPEGDYSGYYRDIQWKNKTITELYYPGSVFKVITAAMGVDSGKATFNTTLNCSGAYGVAKETYHCAGKKAHGVQNLAEALRNSCNIYFIQLGQRIGSSLFYDYFDAFGFTERTGVDLPNETSFMQYYSKSRLGEVELASSAFGQAMAVTPLQVCTAISAAVNGGYLVTPHVVDKITDQNGNVIEEVGANVRRQVISESASETIRQIMEYEVADGTQGGGGRAYVAGYRIGGKSGTSEQLNMDRRSDGDYKKVASFAAVLPANDPEILVYVMLDDPNNAKTDYSSILAAPVVGNIISEIAPYLGIATDGTDRSSTTVKVPNLVGNEWSNAQVSLNIKGLKHQLAESDSGQTGAVVTYQYPRAGAEVAYGTTIYLYTDTYEGKHTEVPDVSGKSADFARQMLAAAGLNCVVEGDGNGLVQAQSEAAGSSVQRGTIVTITCG
;
A
#
# COMPACT_ATOMS: atom_id res chain seq x y z
N ALA A 1 -19.64 -5.33 -40.06
CA ALA A 1 -18.81 -4.88 -38.95
C ALA A 1 -17.46 -5.60 -39.03
N LYS A 2 -16.38 -4.94 -38.68
CA LYS A 2 -15.07 -5.59 -38.58
C LYS A 2 -14.91 -5.99 -37.10
N ASP A 3 -14.53 -7.23 -36.84
CA ASP A 3 -14.28 -7.70 -35.48
C ASP A 3 -13.14 -6.90 -34.85
N GLY A 4 -13.26 -6.60 -33.55
CA GLY A 4 -12.22 -5.93 -32.79
C GLY A 4 -11.04 -6.84 -32.49
N SER A 5 -9.97 -6.26 -31.97
CA SER A 5 -8.83 -7.02 -31.42
C SER A 5 -9.09 -7.40 -29.95
N ASN A 6 -8.38 -8.42 -29.45
CA ASN A 6 -8.41 -8.78 -28.05
C ASN A 6 -7.30 -8.01 -27.29
N LEU A 7 -7.58 -7.63 -26.06
CA LEU A 7 -6.61 -7.06 -25.14
C LEU A 7 -6.17 -8.12 -24.14
N VAL A 8 -4.87 -8.30 -23.96
CA VAL A 8 -4.28 -9.05 -22.87
C VAL A 8 -3.74 -8.04 -21.88
N LEU A 9 -4.23 -8.11 -20.65
CA LEU A 9 -3.89 -7.16 -19.62
C LEU A 9 -2.71 -7.65 -18.77
N SER A 10 -1.94 -6.72 -18.23
CA SER A 10 -0.91 -6.98 -17.23
C SER A 10 -1.49 -7.24 -15.83
N LEU A 11 -2.78 -6.91 -15.63
CA LEU A 11 -3.48 -7.18 -14.38
C LEU A 11 -3.53 -8.68 -14.11
N ASP A 12 -3.05 -9.07 -12.93
CA ASP A 12 -3.10 -10.45 -12.43
C ASP A 12 -4.27 -10.58 -11.45
N VAL A 13 -5.22 -11.47 -11.77
CA VAL A 13 -6.46 -11.64 -11.00
C VAL A 13 -6.19 -12.08 -9.56
N ASN A 14 -5.17 -12.90 -9.30
CA ASN A 14 -4.84 -13.37 -7.96
C ASN A 14 -4.19 -12.23 -7.14
N VAL A 15 -3.32 -11.44 -7.77
CA VAL A 15 -2.72 -10.25 -7.13
C VAL A 15 -3.80 -9.21 -6.84
N GLN A 16 -4.73 -8.99 -7.78
CA GLN A 16 -5.84 -8.05 -7.60
C GLN A 16 -6.75 -8.47 -6.43
N GLU A 17 -7.12 -9.76 -6.35
CA GLU A 17 -7.95 -10.30 -5.26
C GLU A 17 -7.30 -10.10 -3.88
N VAL A 18 -6.01 -10.40 -3.76
CA VAL A 18 -5.24 -10.19 -2.53
C VAL A 18 -5.22 -8.71 -2.14
N VAL A 19 -4.96 -7.83 -3.10
CA VAL A 19 -4.90 -6.38 -2.90
C VAL A 19 -6.26 -5.83 -2.45
N GLU A 20 -7.35 -6.21 -3.13
CA GLU A 20 -8.69 -5.75 -2.78
C GLU A 20 -9.13 -6.24 -1.40
N ARG A 21 -8.85 -7.49 -1.07
CA ARG A 21 -9.18 -8.06 0.23
C ARG A 21 -8.52 -7.28 1.36
N TYR A 22 -7.20 -7.08 1.32
CA TYR A 22 -6.49 -6.36 2.37
C TYR A 22 -6.81 -4.86 2.40
N LEU A 23 -7.12 -4.26 1.25
CA LEU A 23 -7.58 -2.88 1.21
C LEU A 23 -8.96 -2.74 1.87
N ASN A 24 -9.91 -3.63 1.59
CA ASN A 24 -11.24 -3.64 2.21
C ASN A 24 -11.16 -3.86 3.72
N GLU A 25 -10.34 -4.83 4.17
CA GLU A 25 -10.08 -5.06 5.59
C GLU A 25 -9.51 -3.80 6.26
N ALA A 26 -8.56 -3.13 5.61
CA ALA A 26 -7.94 -1.92 6.14
C ALA A 26 -8.92 -0.74 6.22
N ILE A 27 -9.77 -0.55 5.22
CA ILE A 27 -10.81 0.48 5.21
C ILE A 27 -11.78 0.26 6.36
N ALA A 28 -12.29 -0.96 6.53
CA ALA A 28 -13.18 -1.30 7.62
C ALA A 28 -12.50 -1.18 8.99
N ALA A 29 -11.26 -1.72 9.12
CA ALA A 29 -10.51 -1.70 10.38
C ALA A 29 -10.14 -0.30 10.87
N ASN A 30 -10.01 0.66 9.97
CA ASN A 30 -9.58 2.02 10.30
C ASN A 30 -10.66 3.08 10.09
N ASN A 31 -11.90 2.65 9.84
CA ASN A 31 -13.03 3.54 9.58
C ASN A 31 -12.64 4.67 8.61
N VAL A 32 -12.17 4.30 7.41
CA VAL A 32 -11.70 5.23 6.39
C VAL A 32 -12.91 5.98 5.82
N GLU A 33 -12.94 7.28 6.02
CA GLU A 33 -14.13 8.12 5.72
C GLU A 33 -14.13 8.69 4.30
N ASN A 34 -12.97 8.74 3.61
CA ASN A 34 -12.92 9.27 2.26
C ASN A 34 -12.69 8.16 1.23
N ARG A 35 -11.47 7.70 1.04
CA ARG A 35 -11.14 6.72 -0.02
C ARG A 35 -9.98 5.81 0.38
N GLY A 36 -9.95 4.65 -0.27
CA GLY A 36 -8.79 3.76 -0.23
C GLY A 36 -8.25 3.52 -1.62
N ALA A 37 -6.93 3.37 -1.74
CA ALA A 37 -6.28 2.99 -2.99
C ALA A 37 -5.11 2.05 -2.73
N ALA A 38 -4.91 1.10 -3.66
CA ALA A 38 -3.74 0.24 -3.64
C ALA A 38 -3.28 -0.07 -5.07
N ILE A 39 -1.96 -0.10 -5.27
CA ILE A 39 -1.34 -0.34 -6.58
C ILE A 39 -0.19 -1.33 -6.39
N VAL A 40 -0.15 -2.35 -7.24
CA VAL A 40 1.04 -3.22 -7.42
C VAL A 40 1.53 -3.04 -8.83
N MET A 41 2.78 -2.59 -8.98
CA MET A 41 3.36 -2.24 -10.28
C MET A 41 4.76 -2.82 -10.42
N ASN A 42 5.08 -3.36 -11.60
CA ASN A 42 6.46 -3.72 -11.95
C ASN A 42 7.29 -2.43 -12.14
N VAL A 43 8.34 -2.26 -11.34
CA VAL A 43 9.14 -1.03 -11.33
C VAL A 43 9.98 -0.85 -12.59
N LYS A 44 10.31 -1.93 -13.31
CA LYS A 44 11.18 -1.91 -14.49
C LYS A 44 10.40 -1.67 -15.78
N THR A 45 9.18 -2.18 -15.86
CA THR A 45 8.36 -2.11 -17.09
C THR A 45 7.23 -1.09 -17.02
N GLY A 46 6.74 -0.77 -15.83
CA GLY A 46 5.53 0.02 -15.63
C GLY A 46 4.24 -0.81 -15.70
N ALA A 47 4.31 -2.12 -15.92
CA ALA A 47 3.14 -2.99 -15.94
C ALA A 47 2.43 -2.98 -14.59
N ILE A 48 1.14 -2.66 -14.58
CA ILE A 48 0.29 -2.64 -13.40
C ILE A 48 -0.27 -4.05 -13.20
N LEU A 49 0.12 -4.71 -12.11
CA LEU A 49 -0.32 -6.07 -11.76
C LEU A 49 -1.64 -6.05 -10.99
N ALA A 50 -1.87 -4.99 -10.21
CA ALA A 50 -3.13 -4.76 -9.52
C ALA A 50 -3.33 -3.26 -9.28
N MET A 51 -4.59 -2.81 -9.37
CA MET A 51 -4.99 -1.43 -9.11
C MET A 51 -6.39 -1.43 -8.50
N ALA A 52 -6.49 -1.12 -7.21
CA ALA A 52 -7.74 -1.05 -6.47
C ALA A 52 -8.02 0.39 -6.03
N SER A 53 -9.27 0.80 -6.11
CA SER A 53 -9.76 2.14 -5.75
C SER A 53 -11.13 2.01 -5.09
N LYS A 54 -11.27 2.48 -3.86
CA LYS A 54 -12.52 2.38 -3.08
C LYS A 54 -13.01 3.79 -2.68
N PRO A 55 -14.35 4.00 -2.61
CA PRO A 55 -15.40 3.06 -2.97
C PRO A 55 -15.39 2.78 -4.47
N ASP A 56 -15.79 1.57 -4.84
CA ASP A 56 -15.96 1.10 -6.21
C ASP A 56 -17.42 0.70 -6.46
N PHE A 57 -17.67 0.07 -7.60
CA PHE A 57 -18.99 -0.38 -8.02
C PHE A 57 -18.96 -1.83 -8.48
N ASP A 58 -20.12 -2.50 -8.43
CA ASP A 58 -20.26 -3.83 -9.04
C ASP A 58 -20.41 -3.68 -10.57
N PRO A 59 -19.49 -4.22 -11.38
CA PRO A 59 -19.61 -4.17 -12.84
C PRO A 59 -20.85 -4.88 -13.40
N ASN A 60 -21.46 -5.79 -12.64
CA ASN A 60 -22.71 -6.46 -13.03
C ASN A 60 -23.95 -5.62 -12.73
N ASP A 61 -23.85 -4.64 -11.81
CA ASP A 61 -24.90 -3.68 -11.48
C ASP A 61 -24.32 -2.25 -11.34
N PRO A 62 -23.75 -1.67 -12.41
CA PRO A 62 -22.92 -0.46 -12.33
C PRO A 62 -23.72 0.80 -11.97
N LEU A 63 -25.04 0.75 -12.03
CA LEU A 63 -25.90 1.88 -11.68
C LEU A 63 -26.29 1.90 -10.21
N ASN A 64 -26.00 0.83 -9.49
CA ASN A 64 -26.32 0.70 -8.06
C ASN A 64 -25.22 1.38 -7.24
N TYR A 65 -25.62 2.29 -6.36
CA TYR A 65 -24.75 2.98 -5.41
C TYR A 65 -25.15 2.75 -3.96
N THR A 66 -26.15 1.90 -3.72
CA THR A 66 -26.79 1.73 -2.39
C THR A 66 -25.77 1.35 -1.30
N ALA A 67 -24.79 0.51 -1.62
CA ALA A 67 -23.76 0.10 -0.66
C ALA A 67 -22.87 1.28 -0.21
N ASN A 68 -22.76 2.33 -1.02
CA ASN A 68 -21.91 3.50 -0.80
C ASN A 68 -22.72 4.78 -0.52
N GLU A 69 -24.05 4.70 -0.50
CA GLU A 69 -24.94 5.86 -0.52
C GLU A 69 -24.66 6.85 0.63
N ALA A 70 -24.47 6.36 1.84
CA ALA A 70 -24.21 7.21 3.00
C ALA A 70 -22.91 8.01 2.84
N TYR A 71 -21.85 7.36 2.41
CA TYR A 71 -20.55 8.00 2.11
C TYR A 71 -20.66 9.00 0.95
N LEU A 72 -21.31 8.59 -0.16
CA LEU A 72 -21.47 9.45 -1.35
C LEU A 72 -22.31 10.68 -1.03
N ASN A 73 -23.35 10.52 -0.22
CA ASN A 73 -24.17 11.63 0.24
C ASN A 73 -23.39 12.64 1.07
N GLU A 74 -22.54 12.18 2.00
CA GLU A 74 -21.67 13.05 2.78
C GLU A 74 -20.70 13.82 1.87
N LEU A 75 -20.08 13.14 0.90
CA LEU A 75 -19.09 13.74 -0.01
C LEU A 75 -19.71 14.84 -0.89
N VAL A 76 -20.88 14.61 -1.49
CA VAL A 76 -21.52 15.62 -2.36
C VAL A 76 -21.97 16.86 -1.56
N HIS A 77 -22.32 16.68 -0.30
CA HIS A 77 -22.70 17.80 0.58
C HIS A 77 -21.48 18.54 1.14
N ALA A 78 -20.34 17.87 1.27
CA ALA A 78 -19.08 18.50 1.67
C ALA A 78 -18.49 19.38 0.55
N GLU A 79 -18.76 19.06 -0.72
CA GLU A 79 -18.25 19.81 -1.89
C GLU A 79 -19.38 20.39 -2.77
N PRO A 80 -20.23 21.26 -2.20
CA PRO A 80 -21.45 21.74 -2.90
C PRO A 80 -21.14 22.53 -4.17
N GLU A 81 -19.96 23.11 -4.28
CA GLU A 81 -19.57 23.84 -5.50
C GLU A 81 -19.33 22.91 -6.70
N LEU A 82 -18.96 21.66 -6.44
CA LEU A 82 -18.71 20.66 -7.48
C LEU A 82 -19.97 19.82 -7.77
N TYR A 83 -20.70 19.45 -6.74
CA TYR A 83 -21.77 18.45 -6.82
C TYR A 83 -23.15 19.00 -6.42
N GLY A 84 -23.26 20.28 -6.06
CA GLY A 84 -24.47 20.84 -5.49
C GLY A 84 -25.67 20.84 -6.42
N VAL A 85 -26.73 20.17 -6.02
CA VAL A 85 -28.09 20.41 -6.52
C VAL A 85 -28.69 21.49 -5.64
N TYR A 86 -29.11 22.62 -6.24
CA TYR A 86 -29.56 23.79 -5.50
C TYR A 86 -31.05 24.00 -5.65
N LEU A 87 -31.71 24.41 -4.56
CA LEU A 87 -33.11 24.82 -4.55
C LEU A 87 -33.33 25.93 -5.59
N LYS A 88 -34.43 25.82 -6.32
CA LYS A 88 -34.87 26.83 -7.29
C LYS A 88 -36.26 27.33 -6.92
N ASN A 89 -36.45 28.63 -7.13
CA ASN A 89 -37.76 29.27 -7.11
C ASN A 89 -38.60 28.86 -8.33
N GLU A 90 -39.89 29.17 -8.31
CA GLU A 90 -40.81 28.87 -9.45
C GLU A 90 -40.36 29.52 -10.76
N ASP A 91 -39.64 30.63 -10.71
CA ASP A 91 -39.10 31.35 -11.88
C ASP A 91 -37.77 30.77 -12.39
N GLY A 92 -37.24 29.69 -11.74
CA GLY A 92 -35.99 29.04 -12.09
C GLY A 92 -34.73 29.68 -11.49
N SER A 93 -34.85 30.79 -10.77
CA SER A 93 -33.72 31.38 -10.03
C SER A 93 -33.37 30.54 -8.84
N TYR A 94 -32.09 30.61 -8.38
CA TYR A 94 -31.65 29.88 -7.20
C TYR A 94 -32.14 30.55 -5.90
N VAL A 95 -32.56 29.72 -4.94
CA VAL A 95 -32.78 30.17 -3.56
C VAL A 95 -31.43 30.49 -2.95
N THR A 96 -31.31 31.65 -2.27
CA THR A 96 -30.10 32.05 -1.58
C THR A 96 -30.34 32.25 -0.10
N ASP A 97 -29.30 31.98 0.72
CA ASP A 97 -29.29 32.27 2.15
C ASP A 97 -29.14 33.79 2.42
N ALA A 98 -29.10 34.15 3.70
CA ALA A 98 -28.94 35.56 4.13
C ALA A 98 -27.60 36.20 3.68
N ASN A 99 -26.61 35.41 3.31
CA ASN A 99 -25.29 35.84 2.84
C ASN A 99 -25.19 35.85 1.31
N GLY A 100 -26.27 35.45 0.60
CA GLY A 100 -26.30 35.36 -0.86
C GLY A 100 -25.76 34.07 -1.44
N ASN A 101 -25.45 33.07 -0.63
CA ASN A 101 -25.01 31.76 -1.10
C ASN A 101 -26.22 30.92 -1.55
N LYS A 102 -26.05 30.12 -2.59
CA LYS A 102 -27.08 29.17 -3.04
C LYS A 102 -27.37 28.14 -1.96
N VAL A 103 -28.64 27.86 -1.73
CA VAL A 103 -29.10 26.84 -0.76
C VAL A 103 -29.15 25.47 -1.45
N LEU A 104 -28.49 24.47 -0.87
CA LEU A 104 -28.55 23.09 -1.34
C LEU A 104 -29.97 22.54 -1.21
N ASP A 105 -30.38 21.75 -2.19
CA ASP A 105 -31.63 21.00 -2.13
C ASP A 105 -31.38 19.65 -1.41
N PRO A 106 -31.84 19.46 -0.18
CA PRO A 106 -31.63 18.23 0.56
C PRO A 106 -32.40 17.03 -0.01
N GLU A 107 -33.41 17.29 -0.85
CA GLU A 107 -34.21 16.26 -1.55
C GLU A 107 -33.84 16.17 -3.05
N GLY A 108 -32.75 16.83 -3.44
CA GLY A 108 -32.28 16.84 -4.82
C GLY A 108 -31.82 15.45 -5.29
N ASP A 109 -31.95 15.19 -6.58
CA ASP A 109 -31.44 13.96 -7.19
C ASP A 109 -29.91 14.06 -7.40
N TYR A 110 -29.16 13.45 -6.48
CA TYR A 110 -27.70 13.33 -6.51
C TYR A 110 -27.22 12.03 -7.18
N SER A 111 -28.10 11.16 -7.64
CA SER A 111 -27.78 9.83 -8.15
C SER A 111 -26.74 9.82 -9.28
N GLY A 112 -26.75 10.85 -10.14
CA GLY A 112 -25.76 11.04 -11.20
C GLY A 112 -24.35 11.27 -10.63
N TYR A 113 -24.23 12.15 -9.64
CA TYR A 113 -22.95 12.43 -8.98
C TYR A 113 -22.43 11.23 -8.19
N TYR A 114 -23.31 10.48 -7.49
CA TYR A 114 -22.93 9.27 -6.78
C TYR A 114 -22.29 8.24 -7.71
N ARG A 115 -22.89 8.01 -8.88
CA ARG A 115 -22.33 7.12 -9.91
C ARG A 115 -21.01 7.63 -10.44
N ASP A 116 -20.92 8.90 -10.80
CA ASP A 116 -19.69 9.50 -11.30
C ASP A 116 -18.54 9.38 -10.30
N ILE A 117 -18.79 9.57 -9.01
CA ILE A 117 -17.79 9.45 -7.95
C ILE A 117 -17.33 7.99 -7.80
N GLN A 118 -18.25 7.03 -7.72
CA GLN A 118 -17.87 5.63 -7.52
C GLN A 118 -17.19 5.01 -8.75
N TRP A 119 -17.51 5.47 -9.96
CA TRP A 119 -16.88 5.00 -11.21
C TRP A 119 -15.47 5.54 -11.44
N LYS A 120 -15.10 6.64 -10.79
CA LYS A 120 -13.76 7.20 -10.93
C LYS A 120 -12.69 6.24 -10.40
N ASN A 121 -11.65 6.02 -11.18
CA ASN A 121 -10.43 5.41 -10.68
C ASN A 121 -9.59 6.45 -9.93
N LYS A 122 -9.75 6.49 -8.61
CA LYS A 122 -9.16 7.51 -7.73
C LYS A 122 -7.63 7.46 -7.68
N THR A 123 -7.01 6.38 -8.20
CA THR A 123 -5.56 6.27 -8.31
C THR A 123 -4.96 7.19 -9.38
N ILE A 124 -5.78 7.64 -10.36
CA ILE A 124 -5.36 8.46 -11.50
C ILE A 124 -6.16 9.75 -11.67
N THR A 125 -7.34 9.85 -11.03
CA THR A 125 -8.25 11.00 -11.21
C THR A 125 -8.14 12.02 -10.10
N GLU A 126 -7.69 11.62 -8.90
CA GLU A 126 -7.75 12.45 -7.71
C GLU A 126 -6.39 12.68 -7.10
N LEU A 127 -6.17 13.93 -6.66
CA LEU A 127 -4.93 14.36 -6.05
C LEU A 127 -4.97 14.23 -4.53
N TYR A 128 -3.79 14.07 -3.94
CA TYR A 128 -3.57 14.12 -2.49
C TYR A 128 -2.18 14.65 -2.18
N TYR A 129 -1.95 15.15 -0.98
CA TYR A 129 -0.61 15.52 -0.53
C TYR A 129 0.17 14.24 -0.19
N PRO A 130 1.30 13.93 -0.88
CA PRO A 130 2.01 12.66 -0.68
C PRO A 130 2.69 12.56 0.69
N GLY A 131 2.93 13.69 1.36
CA GLY A 131 3.59 13.73 2.65
C GLY A 131 4.93 13.03 2.63
N SER A 132 5.24 12.34 3.72
CA SER A 132 6.58 11.77 3.94
C SER A 132 7.00 10.69 2.94
N VAL A 133 6.11 10.13 2.13
CA VAL A 133 6.50 9.22 1.03
C VAL A 133 7.35 9.98 0.01
N PHE A 134 7.07 11.26 -0.21
CA PHE A 134 7.84 12.13 -1.11
C PHE A 134 9.30 12.33 -0.67
N LYS A 135 9.64 12.08 0.59
CA LYS A 135 11.02 12.17 1.09
C LYS A 135 11.99 11.22 0.37
N VAL A 136 11.48 10.11 -0.19
CA VAL A 136 12.27 9.23 -1.07
C VAL A 136 12.76 10.01 -2.29
N ILE A 137 11.89 10.81 -2.89
CA ILE A 137 12.22 11.62 -4.07
C ILE A 137 13.19 12.75 -3.70
N THR A 138 12.94 13.44 -2.57
CA THR A 138 13.89 14.47 -2.07
C THR A 138 15.25 13.88 -1.72
N ALA A 139 15.32 12.67 -1.17
CA ALA A 139 16.57 11.95 -0.94
C ALA A 139 17.28 11.65 -2.27
N ALA A 140 16.53 11.16 -3.28
CA ALA A 140 17.05 10.88 -4.61
C ALA A 140 17.64 12.13 -5.28
N MET A 141 16.92 13.25 -5.23
CA MET A 141 17.42 14.56 -5.70
C MET A 141 18.73 14.95 -5.00
N GLY A 142 18.77 14.78 -3.66
CA GLY A 142 19.94 15.15 -2.86
C GLY A 142 21.16 14.28 -3.16
N VAL A 143 20.95 12.97 -3.33
CA VAL A 143 22.03 12.02 -3.63
C VAL A 143 22.57 12.24 -5.04
N ASP A 144 21.69 12.29 -6.03
CA ASP A 144 22.09 12.42 -7.44
C ASP A 144 22.78 13.75 -7.73
N SER A 145 22.32 14.84 -7.12
CA SER A 145 22.93 16.16 -7.24
C SER A 145 24.22 16.33 -6.43
N GLY A 146 24.68 15.32 -5.70
CA GLY A 146 25.86 15.39 -4.84
C GLY A 146 25.67 16.27 -3.58
N LYS A 147 24.43 16.67 -3.25
CA LYS A 147 24.13 17.48 -2.04
C LYS A 147 24.02 16.64 -0.77
N ALA A 148 23.85 15.33 -0.91
CA ALA A 148 23.87 14.36 0.16
C ALA A 148 24.48 13.03 -0.28
N THR A 149 24.89 12.24 0.71
CA THR A 149 25.25 10.82 0.59
C THR A 149 24.49 10.06 1.65
N PHE A 150 24.55 8.73 1.64
CA PHE A 150 23.99 7.89 2.71
C PHE A 150 24.37 8.41 4.11
N ASN A 151 25.62 8.83 4.30
CA ASN A 151 26.20 9.25 5.58
C ASN A 151 26.15 10.77 5.84
N THR A 152 25.53 11.56 4.97
CA THR A 152 25.42 13.01 5.19
C THR A 152 24.60 13.30 6.45
N THR A 153 25.21 13.95 7.45
CA THR A 153 24.56 14.26 8.72
C THR A 153 24.01 15.68 8.78
N LEU A 154 22.81 15.81 9.37
CA LEU A 154 22.16 17.08 9.72
C LEU A 154 21.56 16.98 11.12
N ASN A 155 21.37 18.13 11.77
CA ASN A 155 20.82 18.17 13.11
C ASN A 155 19.32 18.52 13.11
N CYS A 156 18.53 17.77 13.86
CA CYS A 156 17.12 18.02 14.10
C CYS A 156 16.89 18.38 15.57
N SER A 157 16.56 19.64 15.84
CA SER A 157 16.21 20.15 17.16
C SER A 157 14.72 20.01 17.51
N GLY A 158 13.91 19.37 16.64
CA GLY A 158 12.46 19.23 16.81
C GLY A 158 11.65 20.39 16.20
N ALA A 159 12.29 21.56 16.00
CA ALA A 159 11.74 22.72 15.32
C ALA A 159 12.79 23.37 14.42
N TYR A 160 12.35 24.03 13.33
CA TYR A 160 13.24 24.71 12.39
C TYR A 160 12.55 25.91 11.75
N GLY A 161 13.17 27.08 11.82
CA GLY A 161 12.64 28.32 11.25
C GLY A 161 13.04 28.49 9.79
N VAL A 162 12.09 28.83 8.93
CA VAL A 162 12.32 29.23 7.55
C VAL A 162 11.52 30.52 7.31
N ALA A 163 12.19 31.63 7.02
CA ALA A 163 11.58 32.95 6.94
C ALA A 163 10.78 33.28 8.23
N LYS A 164 9.47 33.43 8.12
CA LYS A 164 8.58 33.71 9.27
C LYS A 164 7.86 32.46 9.79
N GLU A 165 8.05 31.32 9.14
CA GLU A 165 7.37 30.06 9.49
C GLU A 165 8.25 29.19 10.37
N THR A 166 7.62 28.40 11.24
CA THR A 166 8.30 27.42 12.09
C THR A 166 7.75 26.03 11.80
N TYR A 167 8.61 25.15 11.32
CA TYR A 167 8.29 23.77 11.00
C TYR A 167 8.66 22.84 12.16
N HIS A 168 7.89 21.78 12.33
CA HIS A 168 8.10 20.81 13.40
C HIS A 168 8.23 19.38 12.84
N CYS A 169 8.98 18.54 13.52
CA CYS A 169 8.88 17.10 13.36
C CYS A 169 7.59 16.56 14.00
N ALA A 170 7.16 15.35 13.59
CA ALA A 170 6.03 14.66 14.18
C ALA A 170 6.19 14.58 15.71
N GLY A 171 5.13 14.90 16.45
CA GLY A 171 5.15 14.96 17.91
C GLY A 171 6.13 16.01 18.50
N LYS A 172 6.63 16.95 17.69
CA LYS A 172 7.65 17.96 18.07
C LYS A 172 8.93 17.35 18.66
N LYS A 173 9.24 16.10 18.32
CA LYS A 173 10.39 15.36 18.83
C LYS A 173 11.69 15.81 18.16
N ALA A 174 12.73 16.10 18.94
CA ALA A 174 14.09 16.27 18.43
C ALA A 174 14.74 14.90 18.16
N HIS A 175 15.32 14.74 16.95
CA HIS A 175 16.04 13.51 16.58
C HIS A 175 17.56 13.64 16.77
N GLY A 176 18.07 14.86 17.04
CA GLY A 176 19.51 15.13 17.13
C GLY A 176 20.21 15.06 15.79
N VAL A 177 21.49 14.77 15.83
CA VAL A 177 22.32 14.56 14.62
C VAL A 177 22.02 13.17 14.06
N GLN A 178 21.63 13.10 12.80
CA GLN A 178 21.29 11.85 12.11
C GLN A 178 21.74 11.90 10.66
N ASN A 179 22.08 10.75 10.08
CA ASN A 179 22.39 10.64 8.66
C ASN A 179 21.13 10.56 7.79
N LEU A 180 21.28 10.47 6.46
CA LEU A 180 20.15 10.45 5.52
C LEU A 180 19.26 9.21 5.71
N ALA A 181 19.83 8.04 5.96
CA ALA A 181 19.08 6.82 6.18
C ALA A 181 18.29 6.87 7.49
N GLU A 182 18.90 7.31 8.58
CA GLU A 182 18.24 7.53 9.86
C GLU A 182 17.13 8.59 9.75
N ALA A 183 17.37 9.66 8.99
CA ALA A 183 16.39 10.71 8.77
C ALA A 183 15.17 10.22 7.97
N LEU A 184 15.35 9.34 6.98
CA LEU A 184 14.25 8.71 6.26
C LEU A 184 13.46 7.78 7.19
N ARG A 185 14.16 6.93 7.95
CA ARG A 185 13.57 6.01 8.95
C ARG A 185 12.78 6.75 10.04
N ASN A 186 13.33 7.83 10.56
CA ASN A 186 12.65 8.68 11.56
C ASN A 186 11.60 9.60 10.94
N SER A 187 11.46 9.58 9.63
CA SER A 187 10.59 10.49 8.87
C SER A 187 10.79 11.97 9.25
N CYS A 188 12.04 12.41 9.43
CA CYS A 188 12.43 13.69 10.00
C CYS A 188 12.17 14.86 9.05
N ASN A 189 11.12 15.67 9.30
CA ASN A 189 10.83 16.86 8.48
C ASN A 189 12.01 17.83 8.44
N ILE A 190 12.62 18.10 9.58
CA ILE A 190 13.71 19.09 9.71
C ILE A 190 14.93 18.73 8.87
N TYR A 191 15.29 17.44 8.83
CA TYR A 191 16.37 16.98 7.96
C TYR A 191 16.06 17.27 6.48
N PHE A 192 14.84 16.92 6.04
CA PHE A 192 14.45 17.07 4.64
C PHE A 192 14.24 18.52 4.23
N ILE A 193 13.81 19.41 5.13
CA ILE A 193 13.82 20.86 4.90
C ILE A 193 15.23 21.35 4.63
N GLN A 194 16.19 21.00 5.51
CA GLN A 194 17.59 21.39 5.34
C GLN A 194 18.21 20.81 4.05
N LEU A 195 17.85 19.57 3.69
CA LEU A 195 18.28 18.96 2.44
C LEU A 195 17.69 19.69 1.22
N GLY A 196 16.39 20.01 1.24
CA GLY A 196 15.72 20.80 0.21
C GLY A 196 16.41 22.16 0.01
N GLN A 197 16.75 22.86 1.11
CA GLN A 197 17.52 24.11 1.04
C GLN A 197 18.92 23.94 0.43
N ARG A 198 19.60 22.82 0.71
CA ARG A 198 20.90 22.50 0.09
C ARG A 198 20.79 22.23 -1.41
N ILE A 199 19.70 21.60 -1.85
CA ILE A 199 19.40 21.37 -3.27
C ILE A 199 19.10 22.72 -3.94
N GLY A 200 18.30 23.56 -3.30
CA GLY A 200 17.84 24.85 -3.79
C GLY A 200 16.65 24.76 -4.74
N SER A 201 15.82 25.81 -4.77
CA SER A 201 14.53 25.82 -5.46
C SER A 201 14.61 25.48 -6.95
N SER A 202 15.60 26.02 -7.67
CA SER A 202 15.72 25.78 -9.12
C SER A 202 15.96 24.31 -9.44
N LEU A 203 16.96 23.70 -8.78
CA LEU A 203 17.34 22.31 -9.02
C LEU A 203 16.29 21.35 -8.49
N PHE A 204 15.65 21.66 -7.35
CA PHE A 204 14.54 20.90 -6.82
C PHE A 204 13.37 20.82 -7.81
N TYR A 205 13.01 21.97 -8.42
CA TYR A 205 11.97 22.01 -9.44
C TYR A 205 12.35 21.19 -10.69
N ASP A 206 13.60 21.28 -11.14
CA ASP A 206 14.05 20.54 -12.33
C ASP A 206 13.94 19.02 -12.12
N TYR A 207 14.28 18.52 -10.92
CA TYR A 207 14.03 17.11 -10.57
C TYR A 207 12.56 16.80 -10.40
N PHE A 208 11.77 17.69 -9.80
CA PHE A 208 10.32 17.49 -9.65
C PHE A 208 9.64 17.29 -11.01
N ASP A 209 10.02 18.12 -11.99
CA ASP A 209 9.58 17.98 -13.37
C ASP A 209 10.11 16.67 -14.00
N ALA A 210 11.40 16.39 -13.83
CA ALA A 210 12.02 15.18 -14.38
C ALA A 210 11.38 13.89 -13.85
N PHE A 211 10.95 13.83 -12.57
CA PHE A 211 10.23 12.72 -11.98
C PHE A 211 8.76 12.60 -12.45
N GLY A 212 8.29 13.52 -13.29
CA GLY A 212 6.98 13.45 -13.95
C GLY A 212 5.80 14.04 -13.16
N PHE A 213 6.06 14.84 -12.10
CA PHE A 213 5.00 15.42 -11.28
C PHE A 213 4.32 16.64 -11.92
N THR A 214 4.82 17.15 -13.04
CA THR A 214 4.25 18.28 -13.79
C THR A 214 3.41 17.84 -14.99
N GLU A 215 3.29 16.54 -15.22
CA GLU A 215 2.60 15.97 -16.38
C GLU A 215 1.85 14.69 -16.03
N ARG A 216 0.97 14.23 -16.91
CA ARG A 216 0.31 12.94 -16.80
C ARG A 216 1.34 11.80 -16.82
N THR A 217 1.00 10.69 -16.15
CA THR A 217 1.82 9.46 -16.23
C THR A 217 1.78 8.84 -17.62
N GLY A 218 0.70 9.08 -18.37
CA GLY A 218 0.46 8.52 -19.69
C GLY A 218 -0.03 7.08 -19.65
N VAL A 219 -0.61 6.66 -18.52
CA VAL A 219 -1.24 5.33 -18.41
C VAL A 219 -2.33 5.15 -19.47
N ASP A 220 -2.44 3.97 -20.01
CA ASP A 220 -3.40 3.57 -21.06
C ASP A 220 -4.84 3.38 -20.53
N LEU A 221 -5.19 4.11 -19.47
CA LEU A 221 -6.52 4.17 -18.89
C LEU A 221 -7.19 5.52 -19.19
N PRO A 222 -8.53 5.56 -19.39
CA PRO A 222 -9.25 6.80 -19.61
C PRO A 222 -9.29 7.66 -18.34
N ASN A 223 -9.52 8.96 -18.53
CA ASN A 223 -9.79 9.94 -17.48
C ASN A 223 -8.64 10.23 -16.51
N GLU A 224 -7.37 9.92 -16.85
CA GLU A 224 -6.26 10.42 -16.07
C GLU A 224 -6.33 11.95 -15.97
N THR A 225 -6.28 12.49 -14.73
CA THR A 225 -6.41 13.94 -14.52
C THR A 225 -5.31 14.73 -15.22
N SER A 226 -5.68 15.89 -15.77
CA SER A 226 -4.72 16.88 -16.28
C SER A 226 -4.51 18.02 -15.28
N PHE A 227 -5.29 18.03 -14.20
CA PHE A 227 -5.12 19.01 -13.13
C PHE A 227 -3.88 18.67 -12.31
N MET A 228 -3.01 19.67 -12.11
CA MET A 228 -1.77 19.54 -11.36
C MET A 228 -1.70 20.67 -10.34
N GLN A 229 -1.36 20.32 -9.10
CA GLN A 229 -1.26 21.30 -8.01
C GLN A 229 0.16 21.32 -7.45
N TYR A 230 0.95 22.30 -7.86
CA TYR A 230 2.32 22.51 -7.39
C TYR A 230 2.76 23.97 -7.59
N TYR A 231 3.84 24.37 -6.95
CA TYR A 231 4.45 25.70 -7.19
C TYR A 231 5.32 25.68 -8.43
N SER A 232 5.06 26.60 -9.36
CA SER A 232 5.93 26.78 -10.55
C SER A 232 7.34 27.20 -10.13
N LYS A 233 8.33 26.98 -10.99
CA LYS A 233 9.75 27.29 -10.73
C LYS A 233 9.98 28.70 -10.19
N SER A 234 9.23 29.70 -10.70
CA SER A 234 9.32 31.10 -10.29
C SER A 234 8.63 31.41 -8.96
N ARG A 235 7.75 30.53 -8.48
CA ARG A 235 6.99 30.69 -7.23
C ARG A 235 7.48 29.77 -6.10
N LEU A 236 8.46 28.90 -6.37
CA LEU A 236 9.03 28.01 -5.38
C LEU A 236 10.03 28.78 -4.52
N GLY A 237 9.53 29.60 -3.58
CA GLY A 237 10.30 30.33 -2.60
C GLY A 237 10.84 29.46 -1.47
N GLU A 238 11.44 30.07 -0.44
CA GLU A 238 12.05 29.32 0.67
C GLU A 238 11.02 28.53 1.50
N VAL A 239 9.83 29.10 1.72
CA VAL A 239 8.74 28.49 2.51
C VAL A 239 8.10 27.34 1.72
N GLU A 240 7.82 27.58 0.44
CA GLU A 240 7.26 26.58 -0.45
C GLU A 240 8.23 25.40 -0.67
N LEU A 241 9.52 25.69 -0.83
CA LEU A 241 10.56 24.67 -0.93
C LEU A 241 10.64 23.83 0.36
N ALA A 242 10.60 24.48 1.53
CA ALA A 242 10.65 23.79 2.81
C ALA A 242 9.48 22.79 2.93
N SER A 243 8.26 23.22 2.60
CA SER A 243 7.07 22.36 2.62
C SER A 243 7.11 21.28 1.54
N SER A 244 7.59 21.60 0.33
CA SER A 244 7.74 20.66 -0.78
C SER A 244 8.73 19.54 -0.45
N ALA A 245 9.82 19.85 0.27
CA ALA A 245 10.89 18.89 0.58
C ALA A 245 10.40 17.68 1.43
N PHE A 246 9.26 17.80 2.11
CA PHE A 246 8.64 16.69 2.84
C PHE A 246 7.21 16.34 2.38
N GLY A 247 6.80 16.87 1.19
CA GLY A 247 5.59 16.43 0.48
C GLY A 247 4.29 17.12 0.89
N GLN A 248 4.34 18.37 1.40
CA GLN A 248 3.15 19.09 1.90
C GLN A 248 2.77 20.33 1.06
N ALA A 249 3.43 20.58 -0.06
CA ALA A 249 3.17 21.76 -0.88
C ALA A 249 2.82 21.43 -2.35
N MET A 250 2.57 20.17 -2.63
CA MET A 250 2.05 19.70 -3.92
C MET A 250 0.98 18.64 -3.69
N ALA A 251 0.02 18.56 -4.57
CA ALA A 251 -0.93 17.46 -4.62
C ALA A 251 -0.75 16.70 -5.94
N VAL A 252 -0.67 15.37 -5.83
CA VAL A 252 -0.31 14.43 -6.90
C VAL A 252 -1.22 13.22 -6.86
N THR A 253 -1.31 12.46 -7.95
CA THR A 253 -2.07 11.21 -7.94
C THR A 253 -1.26 10.07 -7.30
N PRO A 254 -1.92 9.04 -6.73
CA PRO A 254 -1.24 7.83 -6.26
C PRO A 254 -0.34 7.20 -7.33
N LEU A 255 -0.78 7.15 -8.59
CA LEU A 255 0.01 6.57 -9.67
C LEU A 255 1.26 7.39 -9.99
N GLN A 256 1.21 8.73 -9.93
CA GLN A 256 2.41 9.57 -10.08
C GLN A 256 3.45 9.27 -8.98
N VAL A 257 3.01 9.04 -7.74
CA VAL A 257 3.92 8.63 -6.65
C VAL A 257 4.55 7.27 -6.94
N CYS A 258 3.76 6.30 -7.39
CA CYS A 258 4.25 4.97 -7.76
C CYS A 258 5.30 5.03 -8.87
N THR A 259 5.05 5.78 -9.94
CA THR A 259 6.01 5.93 -11.06
C THR A 259 7.29 6.63 -10.64
N ALA A 260 7.20 7.67 -9.81
CA ALA A 260 8.36 8.40 -9.32
C ALA A 260 9.23 7.54 -8.37
N ILE A 261 8.61 6.80 -7.43
CA ILE A 261 9.35 5.87 -6.55
C ILE A 261 9.98 4.75 -7.38
N SER A 262 9.27 4.20 -8.38
CA SER A 262 9.82 3.20 -9.28
C SER A 262 11.07 3.73 -10.00
N ALA A 263 11.03 4.97 -10.51
CA ALA A 263 12.20 5.62 -11.10
C ALA A 263 13.34 5.79 -10.09
N ALA A 264 13.05 6.11 -8.84
CA ALA A 264 14.06 6.25 -7.80
C ALA A 264 14.82 4.95 -7.47
N VAL A 265 14.25 3.76 -7.79
CA VAL A 265 14.81 2.45 -7.38
C VAL A 265 15.19 1.52 -8.53
N ASN A 266 14.79 1.81 -9.77
CA ASN A 266 15.01 0.94 -10.94
C ASN A 266 16.23 1.30 -11.80
N GLY A 267 17.17 2.08 -11.28
CA GLY A 267 18.32 2.62 -12.05
C GLY A 267 18.11 4.06 -12.52
N GLY A 268 17.02 4.70 -12.08
CA GLY A 268 16.72 6.11 -12.40
C GLY A 268 15.78 6.30 -13.59
N TYR A 269 15.16 5.26 -14.10
CA TYR A 269 14.35 5.32 -15.32
C TYR A 269 12.88 5.58 -15.03
N LEU A 270 12.35 6.72 -15.49
CA LEU A 270 10.92 7.00 -15.46
C LEU A 270 10.24 6.23 -16.59
N VAL A 271 9.39 5.27 -16.24
CA VAL A 271 8.65 4.43 -17.19
C VAL A 271 7.18 4.86 -17.26
N THR A 272 6.55 4.68 -18.42
CA THR A 272 5.10 4.87 -18.59
C THR A 272 4.37 3.67 -17.99
N PRO A 273 3.47 3.87 -17.01
CA PRO A 273 2.64 2.78 -16.49
C PRO A 273 1.62 2.32 -17.53
N HIS A 274 1.25 1.03 -17.51
CA HIS A 274 0.28 0.46 -18.44
C HIS A 274 -0.47 -0.72 -17.83
N VAL A 275 -1.68 -0.98 -18.35
CA VAL A 275 -2.49 -2.15 -18.03
C VAL A 275 -2.67 -3.09 -19.23
N VAL A 276 -2.38 -2.63 -20.44
CA VAL A 276 -2.39 -3.47 -21.64
C VAL A 276 -0.98 -4.04 -21.85
N ASP A 277 -0.85 -5.36 -21.78
CA ASP A 277 0.39 -6.08 -22.05
C ASP A 277 0.58 -6.34 -23.56
N LYS A 278 -0.49 -6.75 -24.24
CA LYS A 278 -0.49 -6.95 -25.69
C LYS A 278 -1.87 -6.90 -26.31
N ILE A 279 -1.89 -6.66 -27.61
CA ILE A 279 -3.08 -6.70 -28.45
C ILE A 279 -2.95 -7.90 -29.40
N THR A 280 -3.99 -8.73 -29.48
CA THR A 280 -4.02 -9.90 -30.36
C THR A 280 -5.19 -9.84 -31.35
N ASP A 281 -5.07 -10.54 -32.48
CA ASP A 281 -6.18 -10.78 -33.39
C ASP A 281 -7.13 -11.87 -32.83
N GLN A 282 -8.20 -12.16 -33.56
CA GLN A 282 -9.18 -13.20 -33.19
C GLN A 282 -8.60 -14.63 -33.14
N ASN A 283 -7.45 -14.86 -33.76
CA ASN A 283 -6.76 -16.14 -33.78
C ASN A 283 -5.68 -16.24 -32.69
N GLY A 284 -5.50 -15.17 -31.89
CA GLY A 284 -4.49 -15.11 -30.84
C GLY A 284 -3.09 -14.67 -31.32
N ASN A 285 -2.94 -14.27 -32.60
CA ASN A 285 -1.66 -13.74 -33.08
C ASN A 285 -1.42 -12.35 -32.49
N VAL A 286 -0.22 -12.07 -32.01
CA VAL A 286 0.15 -10.78 -31.46
C VAL A 286 0.20 -9.75 -32.59
N ILE A 287 -0.60 -8.67 -32.46
CA ILE A 287 -0.60 -7.51 -33.33
C ILE A 287 0.38 -6.46 -32.79
N GLU A 288 0.37 -6.27 -31.47
CA GLU A 288 1.21 -5.30 -30.75
C GLU A 288 1.55 -5.85 -29.37
N GLU A 289 2.78 -5.66 -28.94
CA GLU A 289 3.26 -5.99 -27.59
C GLU A 289 3.72 -4.69 -26.92
N VAL A 290 3.15 -4.42 -25.73
CA VAL A 290 3.48 -3.23 -24.95
C VAL A 290 4.62 -3.59 -24.01
N GLY A 291 5.82 -3.19 -24.38
CA GLY A 291 7.01 -3.36 -23.54
C GLY A 291 7.23 -2.15 -22.61
N ALA A 292 8.36 -2.18 -21.88
CA ALA A 292 8.78 -1.06 -21.06
C ALA A 292 8.96 0.21 -21.93
N ASN A 293 8.17 1.23 -21.66
CA ASN A 293 8.31 2.53 -22.31
C ASN A 293 9.03 3.51 -21.37
N VAL A 294 10.36 3.61 -21.56
CA VAL A 294 11.21 4.54 -20.79
C VAL A 294 11.07 5.95 -21.34
N ARG A 295 10.52 6.85 -20.55
CA ARG A 295 10.37 8.26 -20.92
C ARG A 295 11.69 9.03 -20.85
N ARG A 296 12.47 8.80 -19.78
CA ARG A 296 13.79 9.41 -19.52
C ARG A 296 14.50 8.75 -18.33
N GLN A 297 15.79 8.98 -18.20
CA GLN A 297 16.52 8.72 -16.96
C GLN A 297 16.53 10.02 -16.12
N VAL A 298 16.09 9.92 -14.87
CA VAL A 298 15.90 11.05 -13.94
C VAL A 298 17.10 11.22 -13.00
N ILE A 299 17.63 10.10 -12.53
CA ILE A 299 18.80 10.03 -11.64
C ILE A 299 19.77 8.97 -12.13
N SER A 300 21.00 9.03 -11.66
CA SER A 300 22.02 8.01 -11.95
C SER A 300 21.70 6.66 -11.28
N GLU A 301 22.23 5.58 -11.86
CA GLU A 301 22.10 4.23 -11.29
C GLU A 301 22.70 4.15 -9.89
N SER A 302 23.82 4.82 -9.63
CA SER A 302 24.47 4.87 -8.31
C SER A 302 23.63 5.61 -7.27
N ALA A 303 22.92 6.68 -7.67
CA ALA A 303 21.95 7.33 -6.79
C ALA A 303 20.78 6.41 -6.49
N SER A 304 20.25 5.73 -7.49
CA SER A 304 19.17 4.74 -7.34
C SER A 304 19.57 3.60 -6.38
N GLU A 305 20.80 3.07 -6.50
CA GLU A 305 21.32 2.06 -5.56
C GLU A 305 21.36 2.58 -4.12
N THR A 306 21.83 3.81 -3.92
CA THR A 306 21.82 4.45 -2.59
C THR A 306 20.41 4.57 -2.03
N ILE A 307 19.41 4.93 -2.85
CA ILE A 307 18.01 5.04 -2.41
C ILE A 307 17.46 3.69 -2.03
N ARG A 308 17.74 2.61 -2.77
CA ARG A 308 17.35 1.26 -2.39
C ARG A 308 17.86 0.88 -1.00
N GLN A 309 19.15 1.13 -0.72
CA GLN A 309 19.76 0.86 0.59
C GLN A 309 19.10 1.67 1.71
N ILE A 310 18.78 2.94 1.47
CA ILE A 310 18.11 3.82 2.45
C ILE A 310 16.69 3.34 2.73
N MET A 311 15.93 2.95 1.70
CA MET A 311 14.58 2.42 1.86
C MET A 311 14.56 1.07 2.57
N GLU A 312 15.54 0.19 2.29
CA GLU A 312 15.69 -1.09 2.99
C GLU A 312 15.97 -0.87 4.49
N TYR A 313 16.80 0.14 4.81
CA TYR A 313 17.09 0.49 6.20
C TYR A 313 15.86 0.94 6.99
N GLU A 314 14.83 1.53 6.35
CA GLU A 314 13.58 1.91 7.01
C GLU A 314 12.75 0.71 7.46
N VAL A 315 12.72 -0.36 6.66
CA VAL A 315 11.91 -1.55 6.96
C VAL A 315 12.65 -2.51 7.88
N ALA A 316 13.97 -2.55 7.80
CA ALA A 316 14.92 -3.45 8.43
C ALA A 316 14.39 -4.27 9.62
N ASP A 317 14.60 -5.55 9.65
CA ASP A 317 14.33 -6.56 10.71
C ASP A 317 12.95 -6.52 11.45
N GLY A 318 12.07 -5.60 11.09
CA GLY A 318 10.72 -5.47 11.69
C GLY A 318 10.67 -4.91 13.11
N THR A 319 11.81 -4.58 13.74
CA THR A 319 11.84 -4.27 15.18
C THR A 319 11.73 -2.79 15.50
N GLN A 320 12.10 -1.90 14.57
CA GLN A 320 12.14 -0.46 14.84
C GLN A 320 11.86 0.37 13.57
N GLY A 321 11.40 1.60 13.77
CA GLY A 321 11.17 2.60 12.72
C GLY A 321 9.77 2.55 12.08
N GLY A 322 9.50 3.52 11.19
CA GLY A 322 8.18 3.71 10.60
C GLY A 322 7.74 2.60 9.63
N GLY A 323 8.70 1.89 9.01
CA GLY A 323 8.44 0.82 8.04
C GLY A 323 8.46 -0.61 8.59
N GLY A 324 8.91 -0.83 9.83
CA GLY A 324 9.12 -2.18 10.37
C GLY A 324 7.87 -3.08 10.34
N ARG A 325 6.66 -2.51 10.34
CA ARG A 325 5.41 -3.27 10.24
C ARG A 325 5.11 -3.81 8.83
N ALA A 326 5.83 -3.35 7.81
CA ALA A 326 5.78 -3.90 6.45
C ALA A 326 6.82 -5.01 6.23
N TYR A 327 7.65 -5.32 7.23
CA TYR A 327 8.64 -6.38 7.15
C TYR A 327 7.97 -7.76 7.03
N VAL A 328 8.44 -8.54 6.08
CA VAL A 328 8.07 -9.95 5.89
C VAL A 328 9.36 -10.76 5.88
N ALA A 329 9.49 -11.68 6.84
CA ALA A 329 10.67 -12.50 6.96
C ALA A 329 10.90 -13.32 5.66
N GLY A 330 12.14 -13.40 5.23
CA GLY A 330 12.53 -14.08 3.99
C GLY A 330 12.62 -13.16 2.78
N TYR A 331 12.19 -11.90 2.90
CA TYR A 331 12.27 -10.93 1.81
C TYR A 331 13.04 -9.68 2.21
N ARG A 332 13.81 -9.15 1.27
CA ARG A 332 14.43 -7.84 1.40
C ARG A 332 13.42 -6.79 0.93
N ILE A 333 12.93 -6.00 1.83
CA ILE A 333 11.87 -5.00 1.55
C ILE A 333 12.42 -3.62 1.85
N GLY A 334 12.35 -2.72 0.86
CA GLY A 334 12.56 -1.29 1.05
C GLY A 334 11.23 -0.58 1.16
N GLY A 335 11.09 0.43 2.02
CA GLY A 335 9.80 1.09 2.16
C GLY A 335 9.86 2.52 2.66
N LYS A 336 8.71 3.21 2.61
CA LYS A 336 8.49 4.52 3.23
C LYS A 336 7.05 4.75 3.60
N SER A 337 6.84 5.15 4.85
CA SER A 337 5.55 5.58 5.38
C SER A 337 5.26 7.06 5.05
N GLY A 338 4.02 7.39 4.79
CA GLY A 338 3.56 8.76 4.53
C GLY A 338 2.30 9.11 5.31
N THR A 339 2.41 10.04 6.24
CA THR A 339 1.24 10.68 6.87
C THR A 339 1.23 12.13 6.42
N SER A 340 0.14 12.57 5.80
CA SER A 340 -0.02 13.93 5.30
C SER A 340 -1.32 14.55 5.81
N GLU A 341 -1.31 15.87 5.98
CA GLU A 341 -2.49 16.64 6.34
C GLU A 341 -3.18 17.16 5.08
N GLN A 342 -4.49 17.05 5.02
CA GLN A 342 -5.34 17.60 3.96
C GLN A 342 -5.62 19.07 4.24
N LEU A 343 -4.71 19.93 3.79
CA LEU A 343 -4.74 21.37 4.11
C LEU A 343 -5.87 22.15 3.40
N ASN A 344 -6.42 21.57 2.35
CA ASN A 344 -7.49 22.15 1.52
C ASN A 344 -8.88 21.58 1.83
N MET A 345 -8.99 20.73 2.83
CA MET A 345 -10.26 20.17 3.29
C MET A 345 -10.69 20.75 4.64
N ASP A 346 -11.97 20.63 4.95
CA ASP A 346 -12.49 20.98 6.26
C ASP A 346 -11.81 20.16 7.37
N ARG A 347 -11.63 20.80 8.51
CA ARG A 347 -11.09 20.11 9.67
C ARG A 347 -12.11 19.11 10.23
N ARG A 348 -11.62 18.10 10.92
CA ARG A 348 -12.44 17.19 11.71
C ARG A 348 -13.14 17.96 12.85
N SER A 349 -14.15 17.35 13.43
CA SER A 349 -14.93 17.92 14.55
C SER A 349 -14.09 18.25 15.78
N ASP A 350 -12.95 17.59 15.97
CA ASP A 350 -11.97 17.84 17.03
C ASP A 350 -11.01 19.01 16.72
N GLY A 351 -11.10 19.58 15.51
CA GLY A 351 -10.27 20.69 15.03
C GLY A 351 -8.98 20.29 14.34
N ASP A 352 -8.64 18.98 14.29
CA ASP A 352 -7.48 18.47 13.55
C ASP A 352 -7.74 18.43 12.04
N TYR A 353 -6.66 18.45 11.25
CA TYR A 353 -6.75 18.21 9.81
C TYR A 353 -7.11 16.77 9.52
N LYS A 354 -7.94 16.55 8.49
CA LYS A 354 -8.06 15.25 7.85
C LYS A 354 -6.69 14.79 7.36
N LYS A 355 -6.40 13.49 7.43
CA LYS A 355 -5.06 12.96 7.11
C LYS A 355 -5.16 11.84 6.08
N VAL A 356 -4.07 11.68 5.32
CA VAL A 356 -3.86 10.52 4.46
C VAL A 356 -2.74 9.68 5.06
N ALA A 357 -3.02 8.41 5.30
CA ALA A 357 -2.04 7.41 5.69
C ALA A 357 -1.65 6.58 4.47
N SER A 358 -0.38 6.60 4.07
CA SER A 358 0.11 5.82 2.92
C SER A 358 1.41 5.09 3.24
N PHE A 359 1.67 4.03 2.47
CA PHE A 359 2.94 3.30 2.52
C PHE A 359 3.31 2.82 1.13
N ALA A 360 4.58 3.02 0.76
CA ALA A 360 5.17 2.47 -0.45
C ALA A 360 6.26 1.47 -0.08
N ALA A 361 6.22 0.28 -0.64
CA ALA A 361 7.27 -0.72 -0.51
C ALA A 361 7.75 -1.19 -1.87
N VAL A 362 9.03 -1.55 -1.94
CA VAL A 362 9.66 -2.16 -3.12
C VAL A 362 10.37 -3.43 -2.72
N LEU A 363 10.32 -4.45 -3.58
CA LEU A 363 10.95 -5.73 -3.32
C LEU A 363 11.35 -6.46 -4.61
N PRO A 364 12.49 -7.24 -4.57
CA PRO A 364 13.52 -7.25 -3.52
C PRO A 364 14.22 -5.88 -3.44
N ALA A 365 14.58 -5.40 -2.24
CA ALA A 365 15.15 -4.05 -2.10
C ALA A 365 16.46 -3.83 -2.86
N ASN A 366 17.26 -4.89 -3.05
CA ASN A 366 18.53 -4.83 -3.78
C ASN A 366 18.39 -4.79 -5.31
N ASP A 367 17.33 -5.39 -5.87
CA ASP A 367 17.00 -5.37 -7.31
C ASP A 367 15.47 -5.36 -7.48
N PRO A 368 14.81 -4.23 -7.25
CA PRO A 368 13.35 -4.17 -7.20
C PRO A 368 12.68 -4.65 -8.48
N GLU A 369 11.71 -5.53 -8.31
CA GLU A 369 10.85 -6.05 -9.37
C GLU A 369 9.47 -5.40 -9.28
N ILE A 370 8.91 -5.30 -8.07
CA ILE A 370 7.59 -4.71 -7.85
C ILE A 370 7.62 -3.61 -6.79
N LEU A 371 6.68 -2.69 -6.95
CA LEU A 371 6.27 -1.71 -5.95
C LEU A 371 4.86 -2.06 -5.48
N VAL A 372 4.64 -2.04 -4.16
CA VAL A 372 3.33 -2.15 -3.52
C VAL A 372 3.04 -0.84 -2.81
N TYR A 373 1.95 -0.20 -3.18
CA TYR A 373 1.50 1.06 -2.60
C TYR A 373 0.11 0.92 -2.02
N VAL A 374 -0.10 1.46 -0.81
CA VAL A 374 -1.43 1.54 -0.16
C VAL A 374 -1.63 2.95 0.37
N MET A 375 -2.85 3.47 0.19
CA MET A 375 -3.29 4.76 0.69
C MET A 375 -4.67 4.62 1.34
N LEU A 376 -4.81 5.16 2.54
CA LEU A 376 -6.05 5.28 3.30
C LEU A 376 -6.27 6.77 3.56
N ASP A 377 -7.33 7.34 3.00
CA ASP A 377 -7.62 8.77 3.07
C ASP A 377 -8.70 9.02 4.12
N ASP A 378 -8.37 9.86 5.06
CA ASP A 378 -9.16 10.19 6.24
C ASP A 378 -9.52 8.98 7.12
N PRO A 379 -8.51 8.20 7.57
CA PRO A 379 -8.77 7.13 8.52
C PRO A 379 -9.19 7.73 9.87
N ASN A 380 -10.39 7.38 10.33
CA ASN A 380 -10.92 7.79 11.65
C ASN A 380 -10.72 6.69 12.68
N ASN A 381 -9.46 6.30 12.90
CA ASN A 381 -9.10 5.33 13.90
C ASN A 381 -8.91 6.00 15.26
N ALA A 382 -9.71 5.62 16.25
CA ALA A 382 -9.71 6.21 17.59
C ALA A 382 -8.35 6.13 18.33
N LYS A 383 -7.40 5.32 17.85
CA LYS A 383 -6.12 5.09 18.51
C LYS A 383 -4.96 5.81 17.85
N THR A 384 -5.01 6.01 16.54
CA THR A 384 -3.90 6.57 15.78
C THR A 384 -4.29 6.95 14.36
N ASP A 385 -3.58 7.89 13.78
CA ASP A 385 -3.60 8.29 12.38
C ASP A 385 -2.24 8.10 11.68
N TYR A 386 -1.29 7.43 12.34
CA TYR A 386 0.04 7.21 11.79
C TYR A 386 0.06 6.07 10.76
N SER A 387 0.51 6.38 9.55
CA SER A 387 0.63 5.44 8.42
C SER A 387 1.46 4.18 8.71
N SER A 388 2.48 4.31 9.57
CA SER A 388 3.27 3.15 10.03
C SER A 388 2.47 2.11 10.82
N ILE A 389 1.29 2.50 11.32
CA ILE A 389 0.38 1.63 12.06
C ILE A 389 -0.79 1.22 11.17
N LEU A 390 -1.26 2.10 10.28
CA LEU A 390 -2.46 1.88 9.47
C LEU A 390 -2.16 1.25 8.11
N ALA A 391 -1.19 1.78 7.35
CA ALA A 391 -0.92 1.37 5.97
C ALA A 391 0.25 0.36 5.85
N ALA A 392 1.30 0.47 6.68
CA ALA A 392 2.45 -0.44 6.59
C ALA A 392 2.08 -1.92 6.80
N PRO A 393 1.23 -2.30 7.80
CA PRO A 393 0.80 -3.68 7.97
C PRO A 393 0.07 -4.24 6.75
N VAL A 394 -0.76 -3.42 6.10
CA VAL A 394 -1.53 -3.80 4.90
C VAL A 394 -0.58 -4.18 3.77
N VAL A 395 0.46 -3.36 3.54
CA VAL A 395 1.50 -3.64 2.55
C VAL A 395 2.26 -4.92 2.90
N GLY A 396 2.63 -5.12 4.17
CA GLY A 396 3.28 -6.35 4.64
C GLY A 396 2.42 -7.60 4.38
N ASN A 397 1.11 -7.51 4.65
CA ASN A 397 0.16 -8.60 4.39
C ASN A 397 0.04 -8.91 2.89
N ILE A 398 -0.12 -7.88 2.06
CA ILE A 398 -0.12 -8.05 0.60
C ILE A 398 1.16 -8.75 0.14
N ILE A 399 2.34 -8.24 0.54
CA ILE A 399 3.64 -8.81 0.17
C ILE A 399 3.75 -10.27 0.61
N SER A 400 3.29 -10.63 1.81
CA SER A 400 3.40 -11.98 2.35
C SER A 400 2.70 -13.03 1.48
N GLU A 401 1.66 -12.64 0.75
CA GLU A 401 0.91 -13.54 -0.15
C GLU A 401 1.35 -13.44 -1.61
N ILE A 402 1.59 -12.22 -2.12
CA ILE A 402 1.91 -12.07 -3.55
C ILE A 402 3.38 -12.38 -3.87
N ALA A 403 4.32 -12.13 -2.95
CA ALA A 403 5.74 -12.34 -3.24
C ALA A 403 6.08 -13.81 -3.57
N PRO A 404 5.64 -14.82 -2.79
CA PRO A 404 5.85 -16.22 -3.17
C PRO A 404 5.07 -16.63 -4.42
N TYR A 405 3.88 -16.07 -4.66
CA TYR A 405 3.10 -16.32 -5.86
C TYR A 405 3.80 -15.83 -7.13
N LEU A 406 4.35 -14.61 -7.07
CA LEU A 406 5.09 -13.99 -8.19
C LEU A 406 6.52 -14.54 -8.36
N GLY A 407 6.96 -15.42 -7.47
CA GLY A 407 8.32 -15.99 -7.51
C GLY A 407 9.41 -14.96 -7.17
N ILE A 408 9.06 -13.90 -6.41
CA ILE A 408 10.02 -12.86 -6.01
C ILE A 408 11.16 -13.47 -5.21
N ALA A 409 12.40 -13.10 -5.55
CA ALA A 409 13.60 -13.62 -4.92
C ALA A 409 13.62 -13.36 -3.41
N THR A 410 13.91 -14.40 -2.65
CA THR A 410 14.09 -14.31 -1.19
C THR A 410 15.42 -13.65 -0.83
N ASP A 411 15.66 -13.42 0.47
CA ASP A 411 16.90 -12.85 0.99
C ASP A 411 18.10 -13.84 0.93
N GLY A 412 17.92 -15.01 0.31
CA GLY A 412 18.92 -16.07 0.16
C GLY A 412 19.17 -16.89 1.43
N THR A 413 18.44 -16.63 2.50
CA THR A 413 18.52 -17.43 3.73
C THR A 413 17.64 -18.66 3.59
N ASP A 414 18.25 -19.88 3.58
CA ASP A 414 17.47 -21.12 3.66
C ASP A 414 16.86 -21.25 5.07
N ARG A 415 15.53 -21.22 5.13
CA ARG A 415 14.75 -21.36 6.36
C ARG A 415 13.95 -22.66 6.40
N SER A 416 14.12 -23.56 5.43
CA SER A 416 13.35 -24.79 5.33
C SER A 416 13.46 -25.68 6.58
N SER A 417 14.61 -25.66 7.24
CA SER A 417 14.87 -26.37 8.49
C SER A 417 14.74 -25.52 9.75
N THR A 418 14.33 -24.24 9.62
CA THR A 418 14.24 -23.33 10.76
C THR A 418 12.95 -23.56 11.53
N THR A 419 13.06 -23.79 12.84
CA THR A 419 11.90 -23.76 13.74
C THR A 419 11.70 -22.37 14.31
N VAL A 420 10.43 -22.00 14.45
CA VAL A 420 10.00 -20.70 14.95
C VAL A 420 9.06 -20.91 16.13
N LYS A 421 9.29 -20.18 17.19
CA LYS A 421 8.39 -20.20 18.34
C LYS A 421 7.18 -19.31 18.08
N VAL A 422 5.99 -19.90 18.15
CA VAL A 422 4.71 -19.19 17.92
C VAL A 422 4.54 -18.10 18.99
N PRO A 423 4.33 -16.84 18.60
CA PRO A 423 4.12 -15.75 19.56
C PRO A 423 2.75 -15.90 20.26
N ASN A 424 2.61 -15.29 21.44
CA ASN A 424 1.29 -15.16 22.07
C ASN A 424 0.53 -14.00 21.41
N LEU A 425 -0.56 -14.33 20.74
CA LEU A 425 -1.40 -13.40 19.98
C LEU A 425 -2.75 -13.16 20.65
N VAL A 426 -3.13 -14.00 21.63
CA VAL A 426 -4.39 -13.84 22.36
C VAL A 426 -4.38 -12.51 23.11
N GLY A 427 -5.45 -11.75 22.94
CA GLY A 427 -5.57 -10.39 23.48
C GLY A 427 -5.04 -9.29 22.54
N ASN A 428 -4.37 -9.65 21.43
CA ASN A 428 -3.93 -8.68 20.42
C ASN A 428 -5.06 -8.39 19.43
N GLU A 429 -5.08 -7.18 18.92
CA GLU A 429 -5.90 -6.89 17.75
C GLU A 429 -5.42 -7.69 16.53
N TRP A 430 -6.35 -8.04 15.66
CA TRP A 430 -6.10 -8.81 14.43
C TRP A 430 -4.91 -8.27 13.62
N SER A 431 -4.89 -6.96 13.34
CA SER A 431 -3.80 -6.32 12.58
C SER A 431 -2.42 -6.46 13.23
N ASN A 432 -2.35 -6.36 14.56
CA ASN A 432 -1.10 -6.54 15.30
C ASN A 432 -0.65 -8.01 15.34
N ALA A 433 -1.61 -8.94 15.37
CA ALA A 433 -1.33 -10.37 15.28
C ALA A 433 -0.72 -10.74 13.91
N GLN A 434 -1.28 -10.22 12.81
CA GLN A 434 -0.76 -10.40 11.46
C GLN A 434 0.69 -9.92 11.35
N VAL A 435 0.98 -8.69 11.78
CA VAL A 435 2.34 -8.14 11.79
C VAL A 435 3.31 -9.03 12.59
N SER A 436 2.88 -9.49 13.78
CA SER A 436 3.70 -10.34 14.63
C SER A 436 4.06 -11.67 13.95
N LEU A 437 3.13 -12.24 13.19
CA LEU A 437 3.36 -13.48 12.45
C LEU A 437 4.24 -13.24 11.21
N ASN A 438 4.01 -12.18 10.44
CA ASN A 438 4.84 -11.82 9.29
C ASN A 438 6.31 -11.62 9.69
N ILE A 439 6.57 -10.90 10.79
CA ILE A 439 7.92 -10.70 11.33
C ILE A 439 8.60 -12.04 11.69
N LYS A 440 7.82 -13.02 12.12
CA LYS A 440 8.33 -14.37 12.46
C LYS A 440 8.40 -15.32 11.27
N GLY A 441 7.92 -14.89 10.09
CA GLY A 441 7.82 -15.76 8.91
C GLY A 441 6.79 -16.87 9.07
N LEU A 442 5.74 -16.61 9.83
CA LEU A 442 4.60 -17.48 9.99
C LEU A 442 3.43 -16.91 9.16
N LYS A 443 2.65 -17.79 8.56
CA LYS A 443 1.43 -17.43 7.85
C LYS A 443 0.29 -17.26 8.85
N HIS A 444 -0.73 -16.52 8.47
CA HIS A 444 -1.93 -16.33 9.27
C HIS A 444 -3.16 -16.64 8.46
N GLN A 445 -4.18 -17.14 9.11
CA GLN A 445 -5.50 -17.36 8.54
C GLN A 445 -6.57 -17.11 9.60
N LEU A 446 -7.58 -16.32 9.24
CA LEU A 446 -8.76 -16.15 10.07
C LEU A 446 -9.67 -17.39 9.93
N ALA A 447 -10.29 -17.82 11.01
CA ALA A 447 -11.25 -18.92 10.94
C ALA A 447 -12.50 -18.50 10.14
N GLU A 448 -13.07 -19.41 9.36
CA GLU A 448 -14.14 -19.13 8.36
C GLU A 448 -15.42 -18.45 8.88
N SER A 449 -15.68 -18.51 10.18
CA SER A 449 -16.87 -17.85 10.79
C SER A 449 -16.55 -16.44 11.29
N ASP A 450 -15.28 -16.05 11.28
CA ASP A 450 -14.85 -14.81 11.86
C ASP A 450 -14.82 -13.74 10.77
N SER A 451 -15.64 -12.73 10.94
CA SER A 451 -15.79 -11.65 9.97
C SER A 451 -14.71 -10.58 10.09
N GLY A 452 -13.51 -10.86 10.51
CA GLY A 452 -12.38 -9.92 10.53
C GLY A 452 -12.75 -8.45 10.85
N GLN A 453 -13.73 -8.25 11.77
CA GLN A 453 -14.32 -6.94 12.04
C GLN A 453 -13.26 -5.98 12.61
N THR A 454 -13.42 -4.73 12.29
CA THR A 454 -12.63 -3.61 12.81
C THR A 454 -12.40 -3.73 14.31
N GLY A 455 -11.14 -3.77 14.73
CA GLY A 455 -10.78 -3.89 16.13
C GLY A 455 -11.02 -5.28 16.75
N ALA A 456 -11.30 -6.29 15.93
CA ALA A 456 -11.42 -7.66 16.39
C ALA A 456 -10.16 -8.09 17.16
N VAL A 457 -10.37 -8.66 18.33
CA VAL A 457 -9.30 -9.12 19.22
C VAL A 457 -9.20 -10.63 19.13
N VAL A 458 -7.97 -11.14 18.98
CA VAL A 458 -7.71 -12.58 18.95
C VAL A 458 -8.10 -13.20 20.29
N THR A 459 -9.09 -14.07 20.29
CA THR A 459 -9.59 -14.80 21.47
C THR A 459 -8.90 -16.15 21.63
N TYR A 460 -8.49 -16.75 20.52
CA TYR A 460 -7.79 -18.04 20.49
C TYR A 460 -6.87 -18.14 19.27
N GLN A 461 -5.82 -18.94 19.38
CA GLN A 461 -4.88 -19.26 18.30
C GLN A 461 -4.49 -20.74 18.29
N TYR A 462 -4.24 -21.26 17.10
CA TYR A 462 -3.67 -22.59 16.94
C TYR A 462 -2.74 -22.66 15.71
N PRO A 463 -1.52 -23.21 15.82
CA PRO A 463 -0.84 -23.74 17.02
C PRO A 463 -0.76 -22.74 18.16
N ARG A 464 -0.70 -23.26 19.40
CA ARG A 464 -0.70 -22.45 20.63
C ARG A 464 0.58 -21.63 20.78
N ALA A 465 0.49 -20.53 21.52
CA ALA A 465 1.64 -19.73 21.92
C ALA A 465 2.73 -20.60 22.55
N GLY A 466 3.97 -20.37 22.18
CA GLY A 466 5.13 -21.11 22.65
C GLY A 466 5.41 -22.43 21.92
N ALA A 467 4.52 -22.92 21.05
CA ALA A 467 4.81 -24.09 20.22
C ALA A 467 5.98 -23.79 19.27
N GLU A 468 6.86 -24.76 19.07
CA GLU A 468 7.90 -24.71 18.05
C GLU A 468 7.36 -25.33 16.75
N VAL A 469 7.33 -24.55 15.69
CA VAL A 469 6.76 -24.92 14.39
C VAL A 469 7.76 -24.60 13.28
N ALA A 470 7.64 -25.26 12.14
CA ALA A 470 8.46 -24.94 10.98
C ALA A 470 8.18 -23.51 10.47
N TYR A 471 9.19 -22.86 9.92
CA TYR A 471 9.02 -21.60 9.17
C TYR A 471 7.92 -21.76 8.10
N GLY A 472 7.07 -20.75 7.94
CA GLY A 472 5.95 -20.79 7.00
C GLY A 472 4.70 -21.54 7.48
N THR A 473 4.71 -22.08 8.73
CA THR A 473 3.51 -22.69 9.32
C THR A 473 2.37 -21.68 9.42
N THR A 474 1.15 -22.11 9.07
CA THR A 474 -0.05 -21.28 9.19
C THR A 474 -0.58 -21.31 10.62
N ILE A 475 -0.77 -20.13 11.21
CA ILE A 475 -1.40 -19.95 12.52
C ILE A 475 -2.85 -19.53 12.28
N TYR A 476 -3.78 -20.36 12.73
CA TYR A 476 -5.21 -20.06 12.67
C TYR A 476 -5.60 -19.20 13.86
N LEU A 477 -6.25 -18.09 13.59
CA LEU A 477 -6.65 -17.09 14.59
C LEU A 477 -8.18 -17.03 14.65
N TYR A 478 -8.69 -16.85 15.85
CA TYR A 478 -10.12 -16.74 16.13
C TYR A 478 -10.36 -15.43 16.85
N THR A 479 -11.41 -14.71 16.46
CA THR A 479 -11.76 -13.39 17.03
C THR A 479 -13.11 -13.41 17.74
N ASP A 480 -13.85 -14.50 17.65
CA ASP A 480 -15.08 -14.77 18.39
C ASP A 480 -14.88 -15.88 19.44
N THR A 481 -15.96 -16.41 20.00
CA THR A 481 -15.92 -17.56 20.92
C THR A 481 -15.46 -18.80 20.15
N TYR A 482 -14.32 -19.34 20.55
CA TYR A 482 -13.79 -20.56 19.97
C TYR A 482 -14.70 -21.76 20.31
N GLU A 483 -15.34 -22.37 19.31
CA GLU A 483 -16.18 -23.57 19.46
C GLU A 483 -15.48 -24.87 19.05
N GLY A 484 -14.13 -24.89 19.00
CA GLY A 484 -13.36 -26.11 18.75
C GLY A 484 -13.56 -26.69 17.35
N LYS A 485 -13.33 -25.90 16.30
CA LYS A 485 -13.46 -26.38 14.92
C LYS A 485 -12.46 -27.47 14.61
N HIS A 486 -12.97 -28.63 14.26
CA HIS A 486 -12.21 -29.80 13.84
C HIS A 486 -12.34 -29.99 12.32
N THR A 487 -11.38 -30.66 11.76
CA THR A 487 -11.33 -31.07 10.37
C THR A 487 -10.93 -32.52 10.26
N GLU A 488 -11.34 -33.19 9.21
CA GLU A 488 -10.96 -34.57 8.96
C GLU A 488 -9.59 -34.61 8.27
N VAL A 489 -8.72 -35.47 8.74
CA VAL A 489 -7.37 -35.68 8.18
C VAL A 489 -7.48 -36.46 6.86
N PRO A 490 -7.06 -35.89 5.71
CA PRO A 490 -7.09 -36.63 4.45
C PRO A 490 -6.06 -37.75 4.43
N ASP A 491 -6.35 -38.80 3.66
CA ASP A 491 -5.37 -39.85 3.34
C ASP A 491 -4.38 -39.34 2.27
N VAL A 492 -3.15 -39.13 2.67
CA VAL A 492 -2.08 -38.68 1.77
C VAL A 492 -1.06 -39.79 1.44
N SER A 493 -1.31 -41.05 1.85
CA SER A 493 -0.45 -42.18 1.58
C SER A 493 -0.25 -42.40 0.08
N GLY A 494 0.98 -42.62 -0.34
CA GLY A 494 1.35 -42.84 -1.74
C GLY A 494 1.26 -41.60 -2.64
N LYS A 495 0.99 -40.43 -2.11
CA LYS A 495 1.02 -39.17 -2.86
C LYS A 495 2.44 -38.59 -2.86
N SER A 496 2.76 -37.72 -3.85
CA SER A 496 3.98 -36.91 -3.74
C SER A 496 3.88 -35.93 -2.57
N ALA A 497 5.02 -35.55 -1.99
CA ALA A 497 5.06 -34.63 -0.87
C ALA A 497 4.33 -33.31 -1.17
N ASP A 498 4.45 -32.78 -2.40
CA ASP A 498 3.79 -31.54 -2.79
C ASP A 498 2.27 -31.69 -2.89
N PHE A 499 1.78 -32.79 -3.45
CA PHE A 499 0.35 -33.04 -3.50
C PHE A 499 -0.24 -33.30 -2.11
N ALA A 500 0.49 -34.00 -1.24
CA ALA A 500 0.11 -34.19 0.16
C ALA A 500 0.01 -32.86 0.92
N ARG A 501 0.98 -31.95 0.73
CA ARG A 501 0.92 -30.60 1.31
C ARG A 501 -0.34 -29.84 0.87
N GLN A 502 -0.68 -29.89 -0.42
CA GLN A 502 -1.89 -29.25 -0.95
C GLN A 502 -3.17 -29.85 -0.36
N MET A 503 -3.27 -31.18 -0.25
CA MET A 503 -4.43 -31.85 0.35
C MET A 503 -4.60 -31.48 1.82
N LEU A 504 -3.51 -31.49 2.61
CA LEU A 504 -3.53 -31.13 4.02
C LEU A 504 -3.87 -29.64 4.19
N ALA A 505 -3.31 -28.76 3.37
CA ALA A 505 -3.62 -27.33 3.41
C ALA A 505 -5.10 -27.06 3.06
N ALA A 506 -5.66 -27.74 2.07
CA ALA A 506 -7.09 -27.64 1.72
C ALA A 506 -8.00 -28.10 2.87
N ALA A 507 -7.55 -29.07 3.68
CA ALA A 507 -8.24 -29.48 4.90
C ALA A 507 -7.97 -28.53 6.10
N GLY A 508 -7.22 -27.46 5.91
CA GLY A 508 -6.88 -26.52 7.00
C GLY A 508 -5.86 -27.09 8.00
N LEU A 509 -4.97 -27.96 7.54
CA LEU A 509 -3.91 -28.59 8.34
C LEU A 509 -2.54 -28.11 7.90
N ASN A 510 -1.59 -28.06 8.83
CA ASN A 510 -0.19 -27.80 8.54
C ASN A 510 0.52 -29.13 8.20
N CYS A 511 1.56 -29.06 7.36
CA CYS A 511 2.33 -30.24 6.92
C CYS A 511 3.82 -30.05 7.20
N VAL A 512 4.45 -31.06 7.80
CA VAL A 512 5.91 -31.19 7.90
C VAL A 512 6.32 -32.44 7.13
N VAL A 513 7.38 -32.33 6.32
CA VAL A 513 7.91 -33.45 5.54
C VAL A 513 9.20 -33.93 6.18
N GLU A 514 9.28 -35.22 6.45
CA GLU A 514 10.49 -35.94 6.89
C GLU A 514 10.91 -36.93 5.81
N GLY A 515 12.23 -37.15 5.63
CA GLY A 515 12.78 -38.04 4.62
C GLY A 515 13.02 -37.36 3.28
N ASP A 516 12.90 -38.13 2.17
CA ASP A 516 13.12 -37.60 0.82
C ASP A 516 11.93 -36.74 0.35
N GLY A 517 12.10 -35.42 0.35
CA GLY A 517 11.07 -34.48 -0.08
C GLY A 517 10.56 -34.64 -1.50
N ASN A 518 11.26 -35.42 -2.35
CA ASN A 518 10.85 -35.78 -3.70
C ASN A 518 10.19 -37.18 -3.79
N GLY A 519 10.18 -37.92 -2.65
CA GLY A 519 9.61 -39.26 -2.57
C GLY A 519 8.09 -39.28 -2.42
N LEU A 520 7.55 -40.49 -2.31
CA LEU A 520 6.13 -40.69 -2.02
C LEU A 520 5.91 -40.80 -0.49
N VAL A 521 4.75 -40.32 -0.03
CA VAL A 521 4.36 -40.43 1.39
C VAL A 521 4.17 -41.91 1.75
N GLN A 522 4.98 -42.40 2.70
CA GLN A 522 4.91 -43.73 3.26
C GLN A 522 4.09 -43.80 4.54
N ALA A 523 4.09 -42.70 5.32
CA ALA A 523 3.34 -42.59 6.58
C ALA A 523 2.93 -41.15 6.86
N GLN A 524 1.87 -40.99 7.66
CA GLN A 524 1.41 -39.71 8.21
C GLN A 524 1.18 -39.84 9.73
N SER A 525 1.50 -38.77 10.50
CA SER A 525 1.43 -38.80 11.98
C SER A 525 0.00 -38.92 12.50
N GLU A 526 -0.96 -38.30 11.81
CA GLU A 526 -2.38 -38.37 12.15
C GLU A 526 -3.09 -39.35 11.24
N ALA A 527 -3.94 -40.21 11.80
CA ALA A 527 -4.62 -41.23 11.01
C ALA A 527 -5.61 -40.58 10.01
N ALA A 528 -5.62 -41.10 8.77
CA ALA A 528 -6.62 -40.68 7.79
C ALA A 528 -8.04 -40.89 8.32
N GLY A 529 -8.93 -39.91 8.09
CA GLY A 529 -10.31 -39.89 8.61
C GLY A 529 -10.44 -39.51 10.08
N SER A 530 -9.33 -39.29 10.81
CA SER A 530 -9.42 -38.78 12.19
C SER A 530 -9.84 -37.33 12.21
N SER A 531 -10.62 -36.97 13.26
CA SER A 531 -11.06 -35.59 13.48
C SER A 531 -10.05 -34.89 14.39
N VAL A 532 -9.34 -33.90 13.85
CA VAL A 532 -8.32 -33.13 14.55
C VAL A 532 -8.65 -31.64 14.53
N GLN A 533 -8.04 -30.90 15.41
CA GLN A 533 -8.21 -29.44 15.42
C GLN A 533 -7.61 -28.82 14.15
N ARG A 534 -8.30 -27.84 13.56
CA ARG A 534 -7.82 -27.10 12.40
C ARG A 534 -6.48 -26.42 12.76
N GLY A 535 -5.50 -26.50 11.86
CA GLY A 535 -4.13 -26.05 12.10
C GLY A 535 -3.22 -27.12 12.73
N THR A 536 -3.71 -28.33 13.03
CA THR A 536 -2.86 -29.44 13.48
C THR A 536 -1.75 -29.69 12.47
N ILE A 537 -0.54 -29.94 12.99
CA ILE A 537 0.61 -30.28 12.18
C ILE A 537 0.59 -31.78 11.92
N VAL A 538 0.49 -32.15 10.65
CA VAL A 538 0.61 -33.54 10.21
C VAL A 538 2.00 -33.74 9.65
N THR A 539 2.79 -34.58 10.30
CA THR A 539 4.11 -34.99 9.79
C THR A 539 3.91 -36.13 8.78
N ILE A 540 4.42 -35.95 7.56
CA ILE A 540 4.46 -36.99 6.53
C ILE A 540 5.90 -37.49 6.37
N THR A 541 6.07 -38.81 6.32
CA THR A 541 7.37 -39.44 6.06
C THR A 541 7.40 -39.86 4.61
N CYS A 542 8.37 -39.36 3.84
CA CYS A 542 8.56 -39.66 2.42
C CYS A 542 9.83 -40.46 2.18
N GLY A 543 9.74 -41.39 1.24
CA GLY A 543 10.86 -42.26 0.85
C GLY A 543 10.69 -42.93 -0.51
#